data_42c7085db17b976a68c536c0f8d07c7b
#
_entry.id   42c7085db17b976a68c536c0f8d07c7b
#
_cell.length_a   1.000
_cell.length_b   1.000
_cell.length_c   1.000
_cell.angle_alpha   90.00
_cell.angle_beta   90.00
_cell.angle_gamma   90.00
#
_symmetry.space_group_name_H-M   'P 1'
#
loop_
_entity.id
_entity.type
_entity.pdbx_description
1 polymer ?
#
loop_
_entity_poly.entity_id
_entity_poly.type
_entity_poly.pdbx_seq_one_letter_code
_entity_poly.pdbx_strand_id
1 'polypeptide(L)'
;MDSPYHVADGVFQTLAMQILDGTIPAESVLASERVLAGQFGTSRIIVRQAVHRLADLGLLVVRQGGGTRVGDPANADIRVLDVIYGAGSDNPIGRALLGHRFEASYLYAVGILDCAYRRGPQEDRSALHSRVHEVPADPSAEDVTAMVDDFWKRTVAMGGNRIIEMEMAWWARIGGGEVSPPVDVPAADKLV
;
A
#
# COMPACT_ATOMS: atom_id res chain seq x y z
N MET A 1 -18.43 -15.01 -17.29
CA MET A 1 -17.75 -16.24 -16.80
C MET A 1 -16.40 -15.79 -16.28
N ASP A 2 -16.29 -15.59 -14.97
CA ASP A 2 -15.09 -15.00 -14.37
C ASP A 2 -13.90 -15.92 -14.55
N SER A 3 -12.78 -15.36 -14.96
CA SER A 3 -11.53 -16.11 -15.13
C SER A 3 -11.14 -16.76 -13.78
N PRO A 4 -10.63 -18.01 -13.77
CA PRO A 4 -10.14 -18.65 -12.54
C PRO A 4 -9.11 -17.81 -11.76
N TYR A 5 -8.39 -16.93 -12.44
CA TYR A 5 -7.45 -15.99 -11.82
C TYR A 5 -8.18 -14.93 -10.97
N HIS A 6 -9.31 -14.38 -11.44
CA HIS A 6 -10.10 -13.40 -10.66
C HIS A 6 -10.70 -14.04 -9.40
N VAL A 7 -11.14 -15.30 -9.48
CA VAL A 7 -11.70 -16.01 -8.33
C VAL A 7 -10.61 -16.32 -7.29
N ALA A 8 -9.42 -16.73 -7.73
CA ALA A 8 -8.28 -16.97 -6.84
C ALA A 8 -7.83 -15.68 -6.15
N ASP A 9 -7.84 -14.55 -6.85
CA ASP A 9 -7.54 -13.24 -6.28
C ASP A 9 -8.59 -12.82 -5.25
N GLY A 10 -9.89 -13.07 -5.50
CA GLY A 10 -10.95 -12.79 -4.54
C GLY A 10 -10.82 -13.58 -3.23
N VAL A 11 -10.52 -14.90 -3.32
CA VAL A 11 -10.27 -15.73 -2.13
C VAL A 11 -9.04 -15.24 -1.37
N PHE A 12 -7.95 -14.97 -2.08
CA PHE A 12 -6.71 -14.44 -1.51
C PHE A 12 -6.94 -13.12 -0.77
N GLN A 13 -7.58 -12.14 -1.41
CA GLN A 13 -7.86 -10.83 -0.83
C GLN A 13 -8.74 -10.94 0.42
N THR A 14 -9.83 -11.72 0.35
CA THR A 14 -10.74 -11.89 1.48
C THR A 14 -10.04 -12.51 2.68
N LEU A 15 -9.29 -13.59 2.49
CA LEU A 15 -8.56 -14.24 3.58
C LEU A 15 -7.45 -13.32 4.14
N ALA A 16 -6.70 -12.65 3.26
CA ALA A 16 -5.67 -11.71 3.68
C ALA A 16 -6.25 -10.62 4.60
N MET A 17 -7.36 -10.02 4.19
CA MET A 17 -8.00 -8.95 4.96
C MET A 17 -8.54 -9.46 6.30
N GLN A 18 -9.16 -10.65 6.35
CA GLN A 18 -9.64 -11.26 7.59
C GLN A 18 -8.51 -11.62 8.58
N ILE A 19 -7.32 -11.93 8.07
CA ILE A 19 -6.13 -12.15 8.90
C ILE A 19 -5.60 -10.80 9.41
N LEU A 20 -5.51 -9.81 8.54
CA LEU A 20 -4.96 -8.50 8.88
C LEU A 20 -5.84 -7.71 9.86
N ASP A 21 -7.18 -7.91 9.84
CA ASP A 21 -8.11 -7.28 10.79
C ASP A 21 -8.33 -8.08 12.08
N GLY A 22 -7.74 -9.27 12.15
CA GLY A 22 -7.89 -10.15 13.29
C GLY A 22 -9.21 -10.92 13.34
N THR A 23 -10.07 -10.82 12.32
CA THR A 23 -11.28 -11.68 12.19
C THR A 23 -10.90 -13.16 12.21
N ILE A 24 -9.76 -13.51 11.56
CA ILE A 24 -9.09 -14.78 11.75
C ILE A 24 -7.87 -14.53 12.63
N PRO A 25 -7.90 -14.91 13.92
CA PRO A 25 -6.84 -14.55 14.85
C PRO A 25 -5.48 -15.16 14.51
N ALA A 26 -4.40 -14.44 14.83
CA ALA A 26 -3.05 -14.98 14.78
C ALA A 26 -2.94 -16.28 15.60
N GLU A 27 -2.06 -17.19 15.18
CA GLU A 27 -1.83 -18.51 15.80
C GLU A 27 -3.04 -19.48 15.73
N SER A 28 -4.20 -19.04 15.24
CA SER A 28 -5.35 -19.94 15.05
C SER A 28 -5.10 -20.93 13.89
N VAL A 29 -5.86 -22.02 13.88
CA VAL A 29 -5.82 -23.01 12.79
C VAL A 29 -6.80 -22.56 11.71
N LEU A 30 -6.28 -22.35 10.51
CA LEU A 30 -7.11 -22.03 9.34
C LEU A 30 -8.02 -23.21 8.99
N ALA A 31 -9.25 -22.94 8.59
CA ALA A 31 -10.17 -23.95 8.09
C ALA A 31 -9.53 -24.72 6.91
N SER A 32 -9.87 -26.02 6.79
CA SER A 32 -9.29 -26.86 5.73
C SER A 32 -9.67 -26.34 4.34
N GLU A 33 -8.81 -26.58 3.33
CA GLU A 33 -9.08 -26.21 1.94
C GLU A 33 -10.45 -26.70 1.44
N ARG A 34 -10.93 -27.84 1.96
CA ARG A 34 -12.27 -28.38 1.63
C ARG A 34 -13.39 -27.49 2.19
N VAL A 35 -13.23 -27.03 3.42
CA VAL A 35 -14.22 -26.16 4.08
C VAL A 35 -14.22 -24.79 3.41
N LEU A 36 -13.06 -24.21 3.18
CA LEU A 36 -12.91 -22.92 2.49
C LEU A 36 -13.47 -22.98 1.06
N ALA A 37 -13.21 -24.05 0.32
CA ALA A 37 -13.77 -24.23 -1.02
C ALA A 37 -15.30 -24.21 -1.01
N GLY A 38 -15.92 -24.83 0.02
CA GLY A 38 -17.38 -24.77 0.22
C GLY A 38 -17.86 -23.37 0.58
N GLN A 39 -17.16 -22.64 1.46
CA GLN A 39 -17.52 -21.28 1.87
C GLN A 39 -17.42 -20.27 0.72
N PHE A 40 -16.37 -20.36 -0.09
CA PHE A 40 -16.16 -19.47 -1.23
C PHE A 40 -16.85 -19.93 -2.53
N GLY A 41 -17.56 -21.07 -2.51
CA GLY A 41 -18.22 -21.59 -3.71
C GLY A 41 -17.26 -21.89 -4.87
N THR A 42 -16.01 -22.32 -4.55
CA THR A 42 -14.95 -22.51 -5.53
C THR A 42 -14.26 -23.90 -5.40
N SER A 43 -13.27 -24.17 -6.24
CA SER A 43 -12.51 -25.42 -6.19
C SER A 43 -11.40 -25.38 -5.12
N ARG A 44 -11.02 -26.57 -4.61
CA ARG A 44 -9.88 -26.70 -3.69
C ARG A 44 -8.57 -26.25 -4.31
N ILE A 45 -8.42 -26.35 -5.63
CA ILE A 45 -7.21 -25.91 -6.34
C ILE A 45 -7.06 -24.40 -6.21
N ILE A 46 -8.14 -23.65 -6.40
CA ILE A 46 -8.16 -22.20 -6.28
C ILE A 46 -7.85 -21.77 -4.83
N VAL A 47 -8.49 -22.41 -3.85
CA VAL A 47 -8.20 -22.14 -2.43
C VAL A 47 -6.73 -22.45 -2.10
N ARG A 48 -6.19 -23.55 -2.57
CA ARG A 48 -4.78 -23.91 -2.37
C ARG A 48 -3.84 -22.85 -2.94
N GLN A 49 -4.10 -22.33 -4.13
CA GLN A 49 -3.31 -21.22 -4.70
C GLN A 49 -3.34 -19.99 -3.81
N ALA A 50 -4.51 -19.59 -3.29
CA ALA A 50 -4.63 -18.49 -2.36
C ALA A 50 -3.86 -18.74 -1.06
N VAL A 51 -3.98 -19.94 -0.47
CA VAL A 51 -3.26 -20.34 0.76
C VAL A 51 -1.74 -20.30 0.55
N HIS A 52 -1.23 -20.79 -0.58
CA HIS A 52 0.21 -20.69 -0.88
C HIS A 52 0.68 -19.24 -0.99
N ARG A 53 -0.06 -18.38 -1.69
CA ARG A 53 0.29 -16.96 -1.80
C ARG A 53 0.29 -16.25 -0.43
N LEU A 54 -0.66 -16.59 0.45
CA LEU A 54 -0.69 -16.07 1.82
C LEU A 54 0.49 -16.59 2.66
N ALA A 55 0.90 -17.83 2.45
CA ALA A 55 2.08 -18.39 3.10
C ALA A 55 3.38 -17.73 2.60
N ASP A 56 3.47 -17.42 1.31
CA ASP A 56 4.60 -16.69 0.71
C ASP A 56 4.72 -15.24 1.27
N LEU A 57 3.62 -14.68 1.74
CA LEU A 57 3.60 -13.39 2.43
C LEU A 57 3.82 -13.51 3.95
N GLY A 58 3.97 -14.71 4.48
CA GLY A 58 4.11 -14.94 5.92
C GLY A 58 2.81 -14.80 6.73
N LEU A 59 1.67 -14.56 6.06
CA LEU A 59 0.36 -14.52 6.72
C LEU A 59 -0.16 -15.89 7.14
N LEU A 60 0.37 -16.97 6.56
CA LEU A 60 0.06 -18.35 6.91
C LEU A 60 1.35 -19.16 7.09
N VAL A 61 1.30 -20.11 8.00
CA VAL A 61 2.36 -21.09 8.23
C VAL A 61 1.81 -22.50 7.94
N VAL A 62 2.28 -23.12 6.87
CA VAL A 62 1.88 -24.48 6.49
C VAL A 62 2.76 -25.48 7.23
N ARG A 63 2.19 -26.34 8.09
CA ARG A 63 2.90 -27.40 8.80
C ARG A 63 2.54 -28.77 8.21
N GLN A 64 3.54 -29.55 7.85
CA GLN A 64 3.29 -30.93 7.41
C GLN A 64 2.62 -31.74 8.54
N GLY A 65 1.44 -32.28 8.27
CA GLY A 65 0.66 -33.08 9.23
C GLY A 65 -0.05 -32.28 10.35
N GLY A 66 0.16 -30.96 10.45
CA GLY A 66 -0.40 -30.12 11.53
C GLY A 66 -1.46 -29.09 11.09
N GLY A 67 -1.84 -29.08 9.83
CA GLY A 67 -2.73 -28.07 9.28
C GLY A 67 -2.02 -26.73 9.01
N THR A 68 -2.77 -25.76 8.48
CA THR A 68 -2.29 -24.41 8.21
C THR A 68 -2.64 -23.52 9.39
N ARG A 69 -1.68 -22.78 9.92
CA ARG A 69 -1.90 -21.80 10.99
C ARG A 69 -1.77 -20.37 10.45
N VAL A 70 -2.50 -19.47 11.05
CA VAL A 70 -2.36 -18.03 10.81
C VAL A 70 -1.06 -17.57 11.44
N GLY A 71 -0.23 -16.86 10.67
CA GLY A 71 0.98 -16.21 11.15
C GLY A 71 0.66 -14.93 11.94
N ASP A 72 1.67 -14.37 12.57
CA ASP A 72 1.56 -13.03 13.16
C ASP A 72 1.76 -11.99 12.05
N PRO A 73 0.77 -11.14 11.75
CA PRO A 73 0.90 -10.11 10.73
C PRO A 73 2.06 -9.14 10.94
N ALA A 74 2.52 -8.97 12.18
CA ALA A 74 3.69 -8.13 12.49
C ALA A 74 5.00 -8.71 11.92
N ASN A 75 5.03 -10.01 11.62
CA ASN A 75 6.18 -10.69 11.02
C ASN A 75 5.97 -11.00 9.51
N ALA A 76 4.92 -10.46 8.92
CA ALA A 76 4.63 -10.66 7.49
C ALA A 76 5.66 -9.96 6.59
N ASP A 77 5.79 -10.45 5.37
CA ASP A 77 6.61 -9.83 4.33
C ASP A 77 6.08 -8.42 4.00
N ILE A 78 6.96 -7.46 3.74
CA ILE A 78 6.60 -6.08 3.37
C ILE A 78 5.64 -6.02 2.18
N ARG A 79 5.65 -7.01 1.29
CA ARG A 79 4.71 -7.12 0.16
C ARG A 79 3.24 -7.24 0.58
N VAL A 80 2.97 -7.51 1.86
CA VAL A 80 1.59 -7.44 2.39
C VAL A 80 0.98 -6.05 2.23
N LEU A 81 1.81 -5.02 2.15
CA LEU A 81 1.35 -3.65 1.87
C LEU A 81 0.66 -3.54 0.50
N ASP A 82 1.06 -4.34 -0.51
CA ASP A 82 0.36 -4.40 -1.81
C ASP A 82 -1.11 -4.81 -1.64
N VAL A 83 -1.36 -5.75 -0.73
CA VAL A 83 -2.70 -6.25 -0.43
C VAL A 83 -3.52 -5.18 0.28
N ILE A 84 -2.92 -4.51 1.26
CA ILE A 84 -3.55 -3.47 2.08
C ILE A 84 -3.94 -2.27 1.20
N TYR A 85 -3.01 -1.80 0.38
CA TYR A 85 -3.24 -0.64 -0.49
C TYR A 85 -4.17 -0.97 -1.67
N GLY A 86 -4.09 -2.18 -2.21
CA GLY A 86 -4.97 -2.65 -3.27
C GLY A 86 -6.42 -2.88 -2.81
N ALA A 87 -6.67 -2.98 -1.50
CA ALA A 87 -8.03 -3.15 -0.96
C ALA A 87 -8.90 -1.88 -1.06
N GLY A 88 -8.29 -0.73 -1.32
CA GLY A 88 -8.98 0.55 -1.47
C GLY A 88 -9.60 1.11 -0.18
N SER A 89 -10.16 2.32 -0.27
CA SER A 89 -10.81 3.03 0.84
C SER A 89 -12.16 2.45 1.27
N ASP A 90 -12.77 1.62 0.43
CA ASP A 90 -14.08 1.00 0.72
C ASP A 90 -13.96 -0.13 1.75
N ASN A 91 -12.75 -0.65 1.96
CA ASN A 91 -12.49 -1.66 2.97
C ASN A 91 -12.22 -0.98 4.34
N PRO A 92 -12.88 -1.41 5.44
CA PRO A 92 -12.67 -0.85 6.78
C PRO A 92 -11.21 -0.86 7.24
N ILE A 93 -10.43 -1.90 6.88
CA ILE A 93 -9.02 -2.02 7.22
C ILE A 93 -8.18 -1.08 6.38
N GLY A 94 -8.42 -1.04 5.06
CA GLY A 94 -7.79 -0.07 4.17
C GLY A 94 -7.98 1.34 4.72
N ARG A 95 -9.18 1.66 5.21
CA ARG A 95 -9.51 2.96 5.81
C ARG A 95 -8.78 3.21 7.14
N ALA A 96 -8.73 2.22 8.04
CA ALA A 96 -8.00 2.34 9.31
C ALA A 96 -6.49 2.52 9.08
N LEU A 97 -5.92 1.82 8.10
CA LEU A 97 -4.51 1.90 7.76
C LEU A 97 -4.15 3.14 6.91
N LEU A 98 -5.14 3.80 6.30
CA LEU A 98 -4.92 5.07 5.60
C LEU A 98 -4.30 6.13 6.52
N GLY A 99 -4.76 6.27 7.76
CA GLY A 99 -4.17 7.18 8.75
C GLY A 99 -2.69 6.89 8.98
N HIS A 100 -2.34 5.66 9.28
CA HIS A 100 -0.96 5.22 9.46
C HIS A 100 -0.11 5.38 8.19
N ARG A 101 -0.71 5.17 7.02
CA ARG A 101 -0.05 5.43 5.73
C ARG A 101 0.30 6.91 5.58
N PHE A 102 -0.60 7.84 5.96
CA PHE A 102 -0.31 9.28 5.89
C PHE A 102 0.81 9.68 6.84
N GLU A 103 0.83 9.15 8.07
CA GLU A 103 1.92 9.37 9.01
C GLU A 103 3.26 8.89 8.44
N ALA A 104 3.30 7.67 7.90
CA ALA A 104 4.49 7.13 7.25
C ALA A 104 4.90 7.97 6.05
N SER A 105 3.95 8.37 5.19
CA SER A 105 4.21 9.21 4.01
C SER A 105 4.78 10.57 4.39
N TYR A 106 4.33 11.17 5.51
CA TYR A 106 4.87 12.42 6.01
C TYR A 106 6.36 12.28 6.41
N LEU A 107 6.70 11.21 7.13
CA LEU A 107 8.09 10.93 7.51
C LEU A 107 8.99 10.73 6.28
N TYR A 108 8.52 9.99 5.30
CA TYR A 108 9.21 9.82 4.02
C TYR A 108 9.37 11.15 3.28
N ALA A 109 8.32 11.95 3.20
CA ALA A 109 8.33 13.25 2.53
C ALA A 109 9.39 14.19 3.11
N VAL A 110 9.44 14.31 4.44
CA VAL A 110 10.45 15.12 5.13
C VAL A 110 11.86 14.62 4.83
N GLY A 111 12.09 13.31 4.90
CA GLY A 111 13.40 12.71 4.59
C GLY A 111 13.83 12.91 3.14
N ILE A 112 12.91 12.77 2.20
CA ILE A 112 13.17 12.98 0.76
C ILE A 112 13.52 14.45 0.50
N LEU A 113 12.75 15.39 1.06
CA LEU A 113 13.01 16.82 0.94
C LEU A 113 14.36 17.23 1.55
N ASP A 114 14.71 16.70 2.72
CA ASP A 114 16.00 16.95 3.36
C ASP A 114 17.16 16.43 2.49
N CYS A 115 17.04 15.22 1.95
CA CYS A 115 18.03 14.65 1.01
C CYS A 115 18.17 15.53 -0.24
N ALA A 116 17.08 15.94 -0.84
CA ALA A 116 17.06 16.78 -2.03
C ALA A 116 17.68 18.16 -1.73
N TYR A 117 17.34 18.78 -0.60
CA TYR A 117 17.89 20.07 -0.20
C TYR A 117 19.41 20.02 0.02
N ARG A 118 19.91 18.99 0.68
CA ARG A 118 21.34 18.86 0.99
C ARG A 118 22.20 18.46 -0.20
N ARG A 119 21.68 17.64 -1.11
CA ARG A 119 22.44 17.04 -2.20
C ARG A 119 22.20 17.69 -3.54
N GLY A 120 20.98 18.24 -3.73
CA GLY A 120 20.58 18.84 -5.00
C GLY A 120 21.35 20.12 -5.32
N PRO A 121 21.64 20.37 -6.60
CA PRO A 121 22.23 21.62 -7.06
C PRO A 121 21.34 22.83 -6.71
N GLN A 122 21.95 24.00 -6.50
CA GLN A 122 21.20 25.25 -6.22
C GLN A 122 20.19 25.57 -7.30
N GLU A 123 20.54 25.32 -8.55
CA GLU A 123 19.72 25.59 -9.72
C GLU A 123 18.43 24.74 -9.68
N ASP A 124 18.54 23.43 -9.41
CA ASP A 124 17.40 22.52 -9.32
C ASP A 124 16.46 22.88 -8.17
N ARG A 125 17.01 23.27 -7.01
CA ARG A 125 16.22 23.75 -5.87
C ARG A 125 15.42 25.01 -6.23
N SER A 126 16.04 25.96 -6.92
CA SER A 126 15.39 27.19 -7.37
C SER A 126 14.30 26.89 -8.40
N ALA A 127 14.56 25.97 -9.34
CA ALA A 127 13.57 25.54 -10.32
C ALA A 127 12.36 24.85 -9.65
N LEU A 128 12.61 23.99 -8.67
CA LEU A 128 11.52 23.34 -7.92
C LEU A 128 10.68 24.35 -7.13
N HIS A 129 11.33 25.32 -6.49
CA HIS A 129 10.64 26.40 -5.77
C HIS A 129 9.75 27.22 -6.70
N SER A 130 10.24 27.61 -7.88
CA SER A 130 9.45 28.36 -8.86
C SER A 130 8.20 27.60 -9.30
N ARG A 131 8.31 26.30 -9.54
CA ARG A 131 7.17 25.48 -9.97
C ARG A 131 6.06 25.38 -8.93
N VAL A 132 6.37 25.38 -7.64
CA VAL A 132 5.35 25.40 -6.58
C VAL A 132 4.48 26.67 -6.64
N HIS A 133 5.01 27.77 -7.19
CA HIS A 133 4.29 29.03 -7.35
C HIS A 133 3.57 29.18 -8.71
N GLU A 134 3.75 28.23 -9.64
CA GLU A 134 3.11 28.21 -10.95
C GLU A 134 1.76 27.49 -10.97
N VAL A 135 1.14 27.28 -9.78
CA VAL A 135 -0.15 26.61 -9.67
C VAL A 135 -1.24 27.46 -10.33
N PRO A 136 -2.05 26.91 -11.26
CA PRO A 136 -3.19 27.61 -11.81
C PRO A 136 -4.16 28.09 -10.72
N ALA A 137 -4.89 29.17 -10.97
CA ALA A 137 -5.85 29.71 -10.01
C ALA A 137 -7.04 28.76 -9.74
N ASP A 138 -7.36 27.91 -10.71
CA ASP A 138 -8.43 26.90 -10.61
C ASP A 138 -7.97 25.58 -11.30
N PRO A 139 -7.10 24.79 -10.62
CA PRO A 139 -6.56 23.57 -11.20
C PRO A 139 -7.60 22.45 -11.17
N SER A 140 -7.68 21.65 -12.24
CA SER A 140 -8.42 20.40 -12.22
C SER A 140 -7.74 19.37 -11.30
N ALA A 141 -8.45 18.33 -10.89
CA ALA A 141 -7.86 17.23 -10.12
C ALA A 141 -6.71 16.53 -10.88
N GLU A 142 -6.81 16.45 -12.21
CA GLU A 142 -5.77 15.90 -13.07
C GLU A 142 -4.52 16.79 -13.08
N ASP A 143 -4.69 18.13 -13.17
CA ASP A 143 -3.59 19.08 -13.08
C ASP A 143 -2.86 18.96 -11.73
N VAL A 144 -3.60 18.91 -10.62
CA VAL A 144 -3.03 18.74 -9.28
C VAL A 144 -2.24 17.45 -9.18
N THR A 145 -2.80 16.33 -9.66
CA THR A 145 -2.12 15.03 -9.64
C THR A 145 -0.82 15.08 -10.46
N ALA A 146 -0.88 15.62 -11.66
CA ALA A 146 0.31 15.74 -12.53
C ALA A 146 1.40 16.63 -11.90
N MET A 147 1.00 17.74 -11.26
CA MET A 147 1.93 18.65 -10.57
C MET A 147 2.59 17.97 -9.37
N VAL A 148 1.82 17.25 -8.55
CA VAL A 148 2.33 16.51 -7.39
C VAL A 148 3.31 15.42 -7.84
N ASP A 149 2.97 14.69 -8.89
CA ASP A 149 3.83 13.66 -9.47
C ASP A 149 5.16 14.24 -10.02
N ASP A 150 5.10 15.34 -10.77
CA ASP A 150 6.30 16.01 -11.29
C ASP A 150 7.18 16.54 -10.14
N PHE A 151 6.56 17.14 -9.11
CA PHE A 151 7.25 17.61 -7.92
C PHE A 151 8.03 16.50 -7.23
N TRP A 152 7.40 15.36 -6.94
CA TRP A 152 8.04 14.25 -6.25
C TRP A 152 9.11 13.58 -7.10
N LYS A 153 8.88 13.39 -8.40
CA LYS A 153 9.88 12.83 -9.33
C LYS A 153 11.15 13.67 -9.33
N ARG A 154 11.03 14.99 -9.41
CA ARG A 154 12.21 15.90 -9.39
C ARG A 154 12.90 15.90 -8.03
N THR A 155 12.13 15.95 -6.95
CA THR A 155 12.67 15.96 -5.57
C THR A 155 13.45 14.69 -5.29
N VAL A 156 12.94 13.53 -5.66
CA VAL A 156 13.61 12.24 -5.50
C VAL A 156 14.88 12.17 -6.34
N ALA A 157 14.83 12.61 -7.60
CA ALA A 157 16.00 12.66 -8.49
C ALA A 157 17.11 13.56 -7.93
N MET A 158 16.75 14.73 -7.40
CA MET A 158 17.71 15.64 -6.73
C MET A 158 18.38 15.00 -5.52
N GLY A 159 17.67 14.19 -4.76
CA GLY A 159 18.20 13.48 -3.59
C GLY A 159 19.23 12.41 -3.95
N GLY A 160 19.21 11.89 -5.18
CA GLY A 160 20.16 10.90 -5.71
C GLY A 160 20.25 9.63 -4.85
N ASN A 161 19.15 9.24 -4.20
CA ASN A 161 19.10 8.02 -3.40
C ASN A 161 18.33 6.93 -4.16
N ARG A 162 19.11 5.97 -4.68
CA ARG A 162 18.57 4.88 -5.52
C ARG A 162 17.50 4.04 -4.83
N ILE A 163 17.60 3.86 -3.51
CA ILE A 163 16.59 3.09 -2.77
C ILE A 163 15.27 3.87 -2.73
N ILE A 164 15.32 5.16 -2.42
CA ILE A 164 14.12 6.02 -2.44
C ILE A 164 13.48 6.06 -3.83
N GLU A 165 14.30 6.12 -4.90
CA GLU A 165 13.81 6.05 -6.28
C GLU A 165 13.03 4.76 -6.54
N MET A 166 13.56 3.63 -6.10
CA MET A 166 12.91 2.31 -6.25
C MET A 166 11.62 2.21 -5.43
N GLU A 167 11.63 2.68 -4.18
CA GLU A 167 10.46 2.70 -3.31
C GLU A 167 9.36 3.60 -3.88
N MET A 168 9.69 4.80 -4.34
CA MET A 168 8.72 5.70 -4.96
C MET A 168 8.12 5.11 -6.25
N ALA A 169 8.92 4.44 -7.07
CA ALA A 169 8.43 3.73 -8.25
C ALA A 169 7.50 2.55 -7.88
N TRP A 170 7.76 1.88 -6.77
CA TRP A 170 6.90 0.83 -6.24
C TRP A 170 5.56 1.41 -5.73
N TRP A 171 5.61 2.49 -4.93
CA TRP A 171 4.42 3.19 -4.46
C TRP A 171 3.51 3.67 -5.59
N ALA A 172 4.08 4.24 -6.65
CA ALA A 172 3.33 4.69 -7.82
C ALA A 172 2.56 3.56 -8.51
N ARG A 173 3.08 2.32 -8.49
CA ARG A 173 2.41 1.16 -9.07
C ARG A 173 1.25 0.65 -8.23
N ILE A 174 1.37 0.66 -6.90
CA ILE A 174 0.36 0.13 -5.99
C ILE A 174 -0.80 1.12 -5.84
N GLY A 175 -0.48 2.40 -5.73
CA GLY A 175 -1.47 3.45 -5.48
C GLY A 175 -2.36 3.78 -6.68
N GLY A 176 -2.18 3.11 -7.84
CA GLY A 176 -3.02 3.35 -9.03
C GLY A 176 -3.00 4.79 -9.54
N GLY A 177 -1.99 5.58 -9.19
CA GLY A 177 -1.91 7.00 -9.54
C GLY A 177 -2.81 7.91 -8.69
N GLU A 178 -3.67 7.36 -7.83
CA GLU A 178 -4.49 8.16 -6.92
C GLU A 178 -3.80 8.36 -5.56
N VAL A 179 -2.78 9.19 -5.52
CA VAL A 179 -2.36 9.86 -4.28
C VAL A 179 -3.15 11.17 -4.18
N SER A 180 -4.44 11.09 -4.02
CA SER A 180 -5.21 12.22 -3.53
C SER A 180 -5.12 12.19 -2.01
N PRO A 181 -4.48 13.14 -1.34
CA PRO A 181 -4.62 13.30 0.09
C PRO A 181 -6.10 13.63 0.36
N PRO A 182 -6.73 13.04 1.39
CA PRO A 182 -7.97 13.61 1.89
C PRO A 182 -7.61 15.02 2.39
N VAL A 183 -8.17 16.01 1.73
CA VAL A 183 -8.02 17.42 2.13
C VAL A 183 -8.93 17.64 3.34
N ASP A 184 -8.45 17.25 4.50
CA ASP A 184 -8.82 17.83 5.78
C ASP A 184 -7.54 17.92 6.61
N VAL A 185 -6.65 18.79 6.15
CA VAL A 185 -5.57 19.26 7.00
C VAL A 185 -6.22 20.23 8.00
N PRO A 186 -6.28 19.90 9.30
CA PRO A 186 -6.71 20.88 10.29
C PRO A 186 -5.86 22.13 10.11
N ALA A 187 -6.51 23.30 10.07
CA ALA A 187 -5.82 24.57 9.97
C ALA A 187 -4.68 24.62 11.00
N ALA A 188 -3.54 25.15 10.62
CA ALA A 188 -2.29 25.15 11.38
C ALA A 188 -2.38 25.75 12.81
N ASP A 189 -3.46 26.47 13.11
CA ASP A 189 -3.82 27.03 14.40
C ASP A 189 -4.34 25.98 15.43
N LYS A 190 -4.54 24.72 15.04
CA LYS A 190 -4.91 23.61 15.94
C LYS A 190 -3.75 22.66 16.26
N LEU A 191 -2.54 22.98 15.85
CA LEU A 191 -1.33 22.18 16.07
C LEU A 191 -0.36 22.83 17.10
N VAL A 192 -0.85 23.78 17.90
CA VAL A 192 -0.10 24.37 19.04
C VAL A 192 -0.85 24.06 20.33
#